data_022a722024a5b3238be9fbbe3cf0bcc5
#
_entry.id   022a722024a5b3238be9fbbe3cf0bcc5
#
_cell.length_a   1.000
_cell.length_b   1.000
_cell.length_c   1.000
_cell.angle_alpha   90.00
_cell.angle_beta   90.00
_cell.angle_gamma   90.00
#
_symmetry.space_group_name_H-M   'P 1'
#
loop_
_entity.id
_entity.type
_entity.pdbx_description
1 polymer ?
#
loop_
_entity_poly.entity_id
_entity_poly.type
_entity_poly.pdbx_seq_one_letter_code
_entity_poly.pdbx_strand_id
1 'polypeptide(L)'
;YYASRGLGDVYKRQDIIAGFSDALHVVIRRKSDFISFAKSIDSCVKIRQVIRPTQVYAQFISACRNPEYACDYRKVDFVLDILSKNFTPSAHGYLRVEQEQDDIRRGYVPAFFVEYGGTDLFTYDENRIVCPKYFSYSPRDIVIKKLNYLDEDLINYQIRLISLSLLTTCNVGELHGRTLYPAKKTQVQLNESNILEILAKYVDYISNNIIFFDKDQCTMAMPIVKEEGFAIHSIDFGLYDSGGIIWLLAVYDYYFNLGLTPYIDGLLNALISKYTVSQPTTNQQNMYSISNGLSGFLYVTFNVAQLRNSRHLYDVCRVLIDDIIKRHSTLPKTSELFDFLGGVPGSIYVLCKIFLADNKFISRDELVELCNRFMLCIQNVDVTTLETGFAHGRIGLSVALAGMYEVTKEKGYIELIKKIFPASWDSLESTGWCRGKTGWILASHLISMHTHNVIDFCKDGPNSVEYKKLLLCDNASLCHGFWGTIDVMNTLGYSDMLKQEELRTLQFETLSEVRFLESSKYCYESFMAGASGVAYALLHLIRDVPSVLSFDIFPNNER
;
A
#
# COMPACT_ATOMS: atom_id res chain seq x y z
N TYR A 1 17.32 -18.18 29.24
CA TYR A 1 15.96 -18.73 29.02
C TYR A 1 15.23 -18.04 27.86
N TYR A 2 15.32 -16.72 27.72
CA TYR A 2 14.73 -15.96 26.61
C TYR A 2 15.47 -16.18 25.27
N ALA A 3 16.78 -16.29 25.28
CA ALA A 3 17.58 -16.57 24.07
C ALA A 3 17.32 -17.97 23.47
N SER A 4 17.01 -18.97 24.33
CA SER A 4 16.69 -20.32 23.88
C SER A 4 15.27 -20.45 23.27
N ARG A 5 14.31 -19.63 23.73
CA ARG A 5 12.97 -19.58 23.10
C ARG A 5 13.02 -19.07 21.66
N GLY A 6 13.74 -17.98 21.42
CA GLY A 6 13.81 -17.39 20.08
C GLY A 6 14.43 -18.30 19.01
N LEU A 7 15.44 -19.11 19.34
CA LEU A 7 16.00 -20.14 18.44
C LEU A 7 14.98 -21.28 18.21
N GLY A 8 14.30 -21.74 19.28
CA GLY A 8 13.27 -22.77 19.16
C GLY A 8 12.11 -22.38 18.24
N ASP A 9 11.71 -21.11 18.21
CA ASP A 9 10.59 -20.66 17.41
C ASP A 9 10.94 -20.53 15.91
N VAL A 10 12.21 -20.24 15.56
CA VAL A 10 12.68 -20.27 14.16
C VAL A 10 12.71 -21.69 13.61
N TYR A 11 13.21 -22.66 14.37
CA TYR A 11 13.19 -24.07 13.95
C TYR A 11 11.76 -24.59 13.83
N LYS A 12 10.89 -24.31 14.79
CA LYS A 12 9.47 -24.65 14.71
C LYS A 12 8.78 -24.06 13.47
N ARG A 13 9.12 -22.83 13.10
CA ARG A 13 8.59 -22.19 11.88
C ARG A 13 9.02 -22.97 10.64
N GLN A 14 10.30 -23.35 10.53
CA GLN A 14 10.80 -24.14 9.41
C GLN A 14 10.12 -25.51 9.35
N ASP A 15 9.94 -26.17 10.49
CA ASP A 15 9.27 -27.46 10.58
C ASP A 15 7.79 -27.37 10.18
N ILE A 16 7.09 -26.31 10.59
CA ILE A 16 5.69 -26.07 10.18
C ILE A 16 5.59 -25.89 8.67
N ILE A 17 6.47 -25.06 8.09
CA ILE A 17 6.48 -24.80 6.64
C ILE A 17 6.83 -26.08 5.87
N ALA A 18 7.87 -26.81 6.30
CA ALA A 18 8.28 -28.06 5.65
C ALA A 18 7.16 -29.09 5.72
N GLY A 19 6.59 -29.31 6.89
CA GLY A 19 5.49 -30.27 7.07
C GLY A 19 4.25 -29.92 6.24
N PHE A 20 3.89 -28.64 6.15
CA PHE A 20 2.80 -28.17 5.29
C PHE A 20 3.10 -28.41 3.80
N SER A 21 4.29 -28.04 3.36
CA SER A 21 4.76 -28.24 1.99
C SER A 21 4.74 -29.72 1.60
N ASP A 22 5.34 -30.58 2.44
CA ASP A 22 5.40 -32.01 2.19
C ASP A 22 4.00 -32.64 2.09
N ALA A 23 3.08 -32.24 2.97
CA ALA A 23 1.70 -32.73 2.94
C ALA A 23 0.99 -32.35 1.65
N LEU A 24 1.10 -31.09 1.18
CA LEU A 24 0.45 -30.65 -0.05
C LEU A 24 1.09 -31.28 -1.30
N HIS A 25 2.39 -31.50 -1.32
CA HIS A 25 3.03 -32.24 -2.42
C HIS A 25 2.55 -33.69 -2.51
N VAL A 26 2.25 -34.33 -1.36
CA VAL A 26 1.59 -35.65 -1.37
C VAL A 26 0.19 -35.55 -1.98
N VAL A 27 -0.58 -34.52 -1.64
CA VAL A 27 -1.91 -34.31 -2.23
C VAL A 27 -1.83 -34.07 -3.72
N ILE A 28 -0.88 -33.26 -4.22
CA ILE A 28 -0.68 -33.03 -5.67
C ILE A 28 -0.35 -34.35 -6.38
N ARG A 29 0.60 -35.12 -5.86
CA ARG A 29 1.01 -36.41 -6.46
C ARG A 29 -0.12 -37.45 -6.51
N ARG A 30 -1.04 -37.41 -5.53
CA ARG A 30 -2.16 -38.33 -5.41
C ARG A 30 -3.53 -37.65 -5.64
N LYS A 31 -3.57 -36.59 -6.43
CA LYS A 31 -4.76 -35.75 -6.64
C LYS A 31 -5.99 -36.57 -7.05
N SER A 32 -5.82 -37.51 -7.97
CA SER A 32 -6.90 -38.42 -8.42
C SER A 32 -7.50 -39.25 -7.28
N ASP A 33 -6.66 -39.73 -6.36
CA ASP A 33 -7.10 -40.55 -5.24
C ASP A 33 -7.92 -39.70 -4.27
N PHE A 34 -7.45 -38.49 -3.95
CA PHE A 34 -8.17 -37.56 -3.10
C PHE A 34 -9.52 -37.12 -3.69
N ILE A 35 -9.58 -36.88 -5.01
CA ILE A 35 -10.85 -36.57 -5.70
C ILE A 35 -11.80 -37.76 -5.66
N SER A 36 -11.30 -38.96 -5.89
CA SER A 36 -12.11 -40.18 -5.82
C SER A 36 -12.64 -40.42 -4.41
N PHE A 37 -11.82 -40.22 -3.39
CA PHE A 37 -12.23 -40.29 -2.00
C PHE A 37 -13.29 -39.25 -1.68
N ALA A 38 -13.09 -37.98 -2.05
CA ALA A 38 -14.07 -36.91 -1.86
C ALA A 38 -15.43 -37.22 -2.50
N LYS A 39 -15.43 -37.86 -3.67
CA LYS A 39 -16.67 -38.31 -4.35
C LYS A 39 -17.34 -39.50 -3.67
N SER A 40 -16.59 -40.34 -2.95
CA SER A 40 -17.12 -41.53 -2.27
C SER A 40 -17.80 -41.22 -0.93
N ILE A 41 -17.60 -40.03 -0.36
CA ILE A 41 -18.25 -39.61 0.88
C ILE A 41 -19.76 -39.49 0.64
N ASP A 42 -20.55 -40.02 1.57
CA ASP A 42 -22.02 -39.93 1.51
C ASP A 42 -22.47 -38.47 1.47
N SER A 43 -23.33 -38.19 0.48
CA SER A 43 -23.85 -36.84 0.24
C SER A 43 -24.69 -36.29 1.38
N CYS A 44 -25.26 -37.15 2.23
CA CYS A 44 -26.11 -36.77 3.38
C CYS A 44 -25.31 -36.46 4.65
N VAL A 45 -23.98 -36.61 4.63
CA VAL A 45 -23.14 -36.24 5.79
C VAL A 45 -23.29 -34.76 6.09
N LYS A 46 -23.66 -34.42 7.31
CA LYS A 46 -23.87 -33.03 7.74
C LYS A 46 -22.57 -32.39 8.20
N ILE A 47 -22.28 -31.24 7.64
CA ILE A 47 -21.11 -30.43 7.95
C ILE A 47 -21.55 -29.14 8.63
N ARG A 48 -21.02 -28.87 9.82
CA ARG A 48 -21.29 -27.64 10.54
C ARG A 48 -20.80 -26.42 9.74
N GLN A 49 -21.66 -25.41 9.68
CA GLN A 49 -21.34 -24.13 9.06
C GLN A 49 -21.22 -23.02 10.12
N VAL A 50 -20.13 -22.29 10.10
CA VAL A 50 -19.92 -21.12 10.95
C VAL A 50 -20.37 -19.89 10.16
N ILE A 51 -21.59 -19.45 10.42
CA ILE A 51 -22.20 -18.29 9.72
C ILE A 51 -21.65 -16.98 10.31
N ARG A 52 -21.53 -16.91 11.63
CA ARG A 52 -20.89 -15.80 12.36
C ARG A 52 -19.91 -16.36 13.39
N PRO A 53 -18.86 -15.62 13.75
CA PRO A 53 -17.97 -16.01 14.85
C PRO A 53 -18.76 -16.27 16.12
N THR A 54 -18.47 -17.35 16.83
CA THR A 54 -19.16 -17.72 18.08
C THR A 54 -19.13 -16.59 19.12
N GLN A 55 -18.06 -15.79 19.12
CA GLN A 55 -17.93 -14.61 19.98
C GLN A 55 -19.03 -13.58 19.74
N VAL A 56 -19.46 -13.39 18.49
CA VAL A 56 -20.58 -12.47 18.16
C VAL A 56 -21.86 -12.97 18.82
N TYR A 57 -22.19 -14.25 18.70
CA TYR A 57 -23.36 -14.81 19.37
C TYR A 57 -23.28 -14.71 20.88
N ALA A 58 -22.11 -14.96 21.47
CA ALA A 58 -21.87 -14.81 22.91
C ALA A 58 -22.13 -13.37 23.39
N GLN A 59 -21.71 -12.37 22.60
CA GLN A 59 -21.99 -10.95 22.90
C GLN A 59 -23.49 -10.65 22.87
N PHE A 60 -24.23 -11.15 21.89
CA PHE A 60 -25.69 -10.97 21.82
C PHE A 60 -26.41 -11.66 22.98
N ILE A 61 -26.01 -12.90 23.32
CA ILE A 61 -26.57 -13.62 24.48
C ILE A 61 -26.31 -12.84 25.77
N SER A 62 -25.10 -12.32 25.95
CA SER A 62 -24.73 -11.52 27.12
C SER A 62 -25.53 -10.22 27.17
N ALA A 63 -25.67 -9.51 26.04
CA ALA A 63 -26.45 -8.29 25.96
C ALA A 63 -27.93 -8.54 26.29
N CYS A 64 -28.55 -9.58 25.72
CA CYS A 64 -29.96 -9.93 26.00
C CYS A 64 -30.20 -10.31 27.47
N ARG A 65 -29.17 -10.82 28.18
CA ARG A 65 -29.24 -11.18 29.61
C ARG A 65 -28.91 -10.00 30.55
N ASN A 66 -28.45 -8.88 30.04
CA ASN A 66 -28.21 -7.71 30.86
C ASN A 66 -29.53 -7.26 31.50
N PRO A 67 -29.62 -7.01 32.82
CA PRO A 67 -30.84 -6.59 33.50
C PRO A 67 -31.51 -5.37 32.88
N GLU A 68 -30.77 -4.46 32.29
CA GLU A 68 -31.28 -3.27 31.60
C GLU A 68 -32.14 -3.61 30.37
N TYR A 69 -31.82 -4.67 29.67
CA TYR A 69 -32.52 -5.13 28.47
C TYR A 69 -33.49 -6.28 28.78
N ALA A 70 -33.10 -7.21 29.64
CA ALA A 70 -33.85 -8.41 29.96
C ALA A 70 -35.23 -8.12 30.63
N CYS A 71 -35.39 -6.94 31.23
CA CYS A 71 -36.63 -6.55 31.87
C CYS A 71 -37.77 -6.14 30.87
N ASP A 72 -37.42 -5.88 29.60
CA ASP A 72 -38.39 -5.50 28.55
C ASP A 72 -38.07 -6.24 27.24
N TYR A 73 -38.99 -7.10 26.82
CA TYR A 73 -38.85 -7.90 25.59
C TYR A 73 -38.58 -7.04 24.34
N ARG A 74 -39.15 -5.82 24.28
CA ARG A 74 -38.94 -4.90 23.15
C ARG A 74 -37.49 -4.42 23.06
N LYS A 75 -36.83 -4.29 24.20
CA LYS A 75 -35.41 -3.97 24.24
C LYS A 75 -34.54 -5.15 23.77
N VAL A 76 -34.92 -6.37 24.13
CA VAL A 76 -34.27 -7.59 23.64
C VAL A 76 -34.46 -7.70 22.11
N ASP A 77 -35.67 -7.47 21.61
CA ASP A 77 -35.92 -7.48 20.17
C ASP A 77 -35.09 -6.42 19.43
N PHE A 78 -34.98 -5.21 19.98
CA PHE A 78 -34.11 -4.15 19.42
C PHE A 78 -32.65 -4.57 19.34
N VAL A 79 -32.12 -5.25 20.37
CA VAL A 79 -30.75 -5.79 20.34
C VAL A 79 -30.61 -6.86 19.26
N LEU A 80 -31.58 -7.76 19.13
CA LEU A 80 -31.54 -8.84 18.16
C LEU A 80 -31.72 -8.34 16.72
N ASP A 81 -32.44 -7.25 16.50
CA ASP A 81 -32.62 -6.63 15.18
C ASP A 81 -31.28 -6.12 14.60
N ILE A 82 -30.28 -5.87 15.44
CA ILE A 82 -28.93 -5.53 14.98
C ILE A 82 -28.32 -6.66 14.13
N LEU A 83 -28.70 -7.92 14.36
CA LEU A 83 -28.25 -9.05 13.54
C LEU A 83 -28.67 -8.93 12.06
N SER A 84 -29.75 -8.19 11.78
CA SER A 84 -30.24 -7.96 10.41
C SER A 84 -29.57 -6.80 9.69
N LYS A 85 -28.92 -5.86 10.41
CA LYS A 85 -28.41 -4.60 9.84
C LYS A 85 -27.23 -4.74 8.87
N ASN A 86 -26.39 -5.76 9.05
CA ASN A 86 -25.19 -5.99 8.20
C ASN A 86 -25.44 -7.14 7.21
N PHE A 87 -26.61 -7.20 6.67
CA PHE A 87 -27.05 -8.31 5.86
C PHE A 87 -27.37 -7.85 4.43
N THR A 88 -26.79 -8.55 3.42
CA THR A 88 -27.21 -8.37 2.03
C THR A 88 -28.60 -8.97 1.88
N PRO A 89 -29.63 -8.19 1.54
CA PRO A 89 -31.00 -8.69 1.48
C PRO A 89 -31.09 -9.79 0.41
N SER A 90 -31.20 -11.03 0.84
CA SER A 90 -31.64 -12.13 -0.02
C SER A 90 -32.91 -12.72 0.60
N ALA A 91 -33.81 -13.23 -0.23
CA ALA A 91 -35.09 -13.82 0.25
C ALA A 91 -34.88 -14.93 1.30
N HIS A 92 -33.71 -15.58 1.30
CA HIS A 92 -33.37 -16.66 2.24
C HIS A 92 -32.65 -16.17 3.51
N GLY A 93 -32.13 -14.95 3.49
CA GLY A 93 -31.36 -14.44 4.62
C GLY A 93 -32.20 -14.08 5.82
N TYR A 94 -33.42 -13.62 5.63
CA TYR A 94 -34.35 -13.33 6.72
C TYR A 94 -34.65 -14.58 7.56
N LEU A 95 -34.92 -15.72 6.92
CA LEU A 95 -35.22 -16.99 7.60
C LEU A 95 -34.03 -17.44 8.49
N ARG A 96 -32.81 -17.19 8.04
CA ARG A 96 -31.63 -17.48 8.85
C ARG A 96 -31.56 -16.54 10.06
N VAL A 97 -31.78 -15.24 9.89
CA VAL A 97 -31.73 -14.26 10.98
C VAL A 97 -32.83 -14.54 12.01
N GLU A 98 -34.05 -14.89 11.60
CA GLU A 98 -35.11 -15.32 12.50
C GLU A 98 -34.69 -16.52 13.36
N GLN A 99 -34.05 -17.51 12.75
CA GLN A 99 -33.54 -18.66 13.50
C GLN A 99 -32.40 -18.26 14.47
N GLU A 100 -31.48 -17.39 14.04
CA GLU A 100 -30.43 -16.84 14.91
C GLU A 100 -31.03 -16.14 16.14
N GLN A 101 -32.06 -15.30 15.92
CA GLN A 101 -32.76 -14.58 16.98
C GLN A 101 -33.48 -15.53 17.94
N ASP A 102 -34.15 -16.55 17.44
CA ASP A 102 -34.86 -17.54 18.25
C ASP A 102 -33.91 -18.35 19.12
N ASP A 103 -32.80 -18.81 18.56
CA ASP A 103 -31.77 -19.54 19.31
C ASP A 103 -31.18 -18.68 20.44
N ILE A 104 -30.88 -17.40 20.15
CA ILE A 104 -30.34 -16.46 21.13
C ILE A 104 -31.36 -16.16 22.23
N ARG A 105 -32.65 -15.97 21.90
CA ARG A 105 -33.73 -15.79 22.90
C ARG A 105 -33.80 -16.98 23.85
N ARG A 106 -33.61 -18.19 23.34
CA ARG A 106 -33.52 -19.42 24.14
C ARG A 106 -32.21 -19.57 24.90
N GLY A 107 -31.24 -18.70 24.63
CA GLY A 107 -29.90 -18.71 25.27
C GLY A 107 -28.93 -19.68 24.62
N TYR A 108 -29.21 -20.15 23.42
CA TYR A 108 -28.34 -21.05 22.67
C TYR A 108 -27.45 -20.27 21.68
N VAL A 109 -26.27 -20.81 21.42
CA VAL A 109 -25.44 -20.35 20.32
C VAL A 109 -25.96 -20.96 19.02
N PRO A 110 -26.42 -20.17 18.03
CA PRO A 110 -26.93 -20.70 16.78
C PRO A 110 -25.94 -21.64 16.10
N ALA A 111 -26.41 -22.78 15.65
CA ALA A 111 -25.63 -23.78 14.96
C ALA A 111 -26.34 -24.24 13.69
N PHE A 112 -25.62 -24.11 12.58
CA PHE A 112 -26.14 -24.44 11.25
C PHE A 112 -25.31 -25.55 10.60
N PHE A 113 -25.94 -26.29 9.71
CA PHE A 113 -25.33 -27.41 8.98
C PHE A 113 -25.70 -27.36 7.50
N VAL A 114 -24.90 -27.98 6.68
CA VAL A 114 -25.14 -28.27 5.29
C VAL A 114 -24.83 -29.75 5.01
N GLU A 115 -25.57 -30.39 4.13
CA GLU A 115 -25.21 -31.73 3.65
C GLU A 115 -24.02 -31.65 2.71
N TYR A 116 -23.13 -32.65 2.77
CA TYR A 116 -21.90 -32.69 1.97
C TYR A 116 -22.16 -32.54 0.47
N GLY A 117 -23.25 -33.14 -0.04
CA GLY A 117 -23.67 -33.02 -1.43
C GLY A 117 -24.75 -31.98 -1.71
N GLY A 118 -25.21 -31.25 -0.68
CA GLY A 118 -26.32 -30.29 -0.77
C GLY A 118 -25.89 -28.84 -0.64
N THR A 119 -26.85 -27.94 -0.84
CA THR A 119 -26.68 -26.48 -0.74
C THR A 119 -27.63 -25.82 0.26
N ASP A 120 -28.48 -26.62 0.91
CA ASP A 120 -29.49 -26.14 1.84
C ASP A 120 -28.88 -25.92 3.23
N LEU A 121 -29.36 -24.91 3.95
CA LEU A 121 -28.95 -24.63 5.32
C LEU A 121 -29.94 -25.26 6.29
N PHE A 122 -29.43 -26.06 7.23
CA PHE A 122 -30.19 -26.78 8.24
C PHE A 122 -29.92 -26.25 9.65
N THR A 123 -30.93 -26.34 10.53
CA THR A 123 -30.74 -26.14 11.98
C THR A 123 -30.21 -27.40 12.65
N TYR A 124 -29.73 -27.23 13.90
CA TYR A 124 -29.31 -28.35 14.76
C TYR A 124 -30.48 -29.25 15.21
N ASP A 125 -31.63 -28.63 15.53
CA ASP A 125 -32.66 -29.26 16.37
C ASP A 125 -33.55 -30.31 15.67
N GLU A 126 -33.79 -30.18 14.37
CA GLU A 126 -34.83 -31.03 13.72
C GLU A 126 -34.44 -31.47 12.31
N ASN A 127 -33.20 -31.32 11.89
CA ASN A 127 -32.89 -31.49 10.47
C ASN A 127 -33.74 -30.61 9.53
N ARG A 128 -34.35 -29.55 10.06
CA ARG A 128 -35.20 -28.65 9.32
C ARG A 128 -34.37 -27.77 8.39
N ILE A 129 -34.81 -27.69 7.14
CA ILE A 129 -34.22 -26.74 6.19
C ILE A 129 -34.68 -25.34 6.62
N VAL A 130 -33.69 -24.49 6.98
CA VAL A 130 -33.94 -23.08 7.28
C VAL A 130 -33.95 -22.28 6.00
N CYS A 131 -32.97 -22.47 5.14
CA CYS A 131 -32.83 -21.77 3.88
C CYS A 131 -32.52 -22.76 2.76
N PRO A 132 -33.42 -23.02 1.84
CA PRO A 132 -33.13 -23.84 0.68
C PRO A 132 -32.19 -23.10 -0.27
N LYS A 133 -31.26 -23.83 -0.89
CA LYS A 133 -30.25 -23.29 -1.83
C LYS A 133 -29.50 -22.08 -1.27
N TYR A 134 -29.10 -22.15 0.00
CA TYR A 134 -28.39 -21.06 0.67
C TYR A 134 -26.99 -20.85 0.11
N PHE A 135 -26.28 -21.96 -0.20
CA PHE A 135 -24.95 -21.93 -0.75
C PHE A 135 -24.99 -22.09 -2.29
N SER A 136 -24.10 -21.39 -2.99
CA SER A 136 -23.96 -21.53 -4.45
C SER A 136 -23.37 -22.89 -4.89
N TYR A 137 -22.58 -23.52 -4.00
CA TYR A 137 -21.92 -24.80 -4.25
C TYR A 137 -22.03 -25.70 -3.02
N SER A 138 -22.10 -27.02 -3.25
CA SER A 138 -22.02 -27.97 -2.15
C SER A 138 -20.59 -28.04 -1.57
N PRO A 139 -20.41 -28.44 -0.31
CA PRO A 139 -19.08 -28.68 0.24
C PRO A 139 -18.23 -29.63 -0.60
N ARG A 140 -18.85 -30.69 -1.16
CA ARG A 140 -18.19 -31.60 -2.10
C ARG A 140 -17.64 -30.91 -3.33
N ASP A 141 -18.43 -30.04 -3.95
CA ASP A 141 -18.02 -29.33 -5.15
C ASP A 141 -16.87 -28.35 -4.84
N ILE A 142 -16.92 -27.70 -3.68
CA ILE A 142 -15.85 -26.82 -3.19
C ILE A 142 -14.54 -27.61 -2.98
N VAL A 143 -14.60 -28.79 -2.33
CA VAL A 143 -13.43 -29.63 -2.11
C VAL A 143 -12.82 -30.08 -3.43
N ILE A 144 -13.64 -30.59 -4.36
CA ILE A 144 -13.18 -31.04 -5.68
C ILE A 144 -12.58 -29.86 -6.46
N LYS A 145 -13.23 -28.71 -6.44
CA LYS A 145 -12.73 -27.49 -7.06
C LYS A 145 -11.36 -27.10 -6.49
N LYS A 146 -11.21 -27.07 -5.17
CA LYS A 146 -9.92 -26.75 -4.50
C LYS A 146 -8.83 -27.76 -4.87
N LEU A 147 -9.13 -29.06 -4.89
CA LEU A 147 -8.17 -30.09 -5.30
C LEU A 147 -7.72 -29.89 -6.76
N ASN A 148 -8.63 -29.54 -7.66
CA ASN A 148 -8.28 -29.29 -9.06
C ASN A 148 -7.37 -28.06 -9.23
N TYR A 149 -7.59 -27.00 -8.46
CA TYR A 149 -6.80 -25.77 -8.49
C TYR A 149 -5.49 -25.84 -7.69
N LEU A 150 -5.28 -26.91 -6.91
CA LEU A 150 -4.06 -27.06 -6.14
C LEU A 150 -2.87 -27.32 -7.08
N ASP A 151 -1.91 -26.40 -7.10
CA ASP A 151 -0.67 -26.41 -7.84
C ASP A 151 0.49 -25.89 -6.99
N GLU A 152 1.69 -25.82 -7.54
CA GLU A 152 2.89 -25.33 -6.86
C GLU A 152 2.77 -23.84 -6.48
N ASP A 153 2.13 -23.02 -7.31
CA ASP A 153 1.96 -21.59 -7.06
C ASP A 153 1.08 -21.36 -5.83
N LEU A 154 -0.01 -22.12 -5.72
CA LEU A 154 -0.88 -22.08 -4.54
C LEU A 154 -0.17 -22.56 -3.27
N ILE A 155 0.69 -23.59 -3.36
CA ILE A 155 1.51 -24.05 -2.23
C ILE A 155 2.45 -22.92 -1.78
N ASN A 156 3.19 -22.33 -2.70
CA ASN A 156 4.12 -21.24 -2.41
C ASN A 156 3.39 -20.04 -1.78
N TYR A 157 2.21 -19.72 -2.27
CA TYR A 157 1.34 -18.70 -1.69
C TYR A 157 0.97 -19.02 -0.24
N GLN A 158 0.50 -20.22 0.04
CA GLN A 158 0.11 -20.62 1.40
C GLN A 158 1.31 -20.65 2.35
N ILE A 159 2.47 -21.11 1.90
CA ILE A 159 3.73 -21.07 2.66
C ILE A 159 4.08 -19.62 3.03
N ARG A 160 3.89 -18.69 2.10
CA ARG A 160 4.12 -17.28 2.36
C ARG A 160 3.16 -16.74 3.43
N LEU A 161 1.86 -17.04 3.34
CA LEU A 161 0.88 -16.64 4.37
C LEU A 161 1.23 -17.21 5.75
N ILE A 162 1.64 -18.48 5.83
CA ILE A 162 2.12 -19.10 7.06
C ILE A 162 3.33 -18.35 7.59
N SER A 163 4.31 -18.05 6.71
CA SER A 163 5.51 -17.32 7.07
C SER A 163 5.22 -15.93 7.64
N LEU A 164 4.34 -15.17 7.00
CA LEU A 164 3.91 -13.86 7.43
C LEU A 164 3.12 -13.91 8.74
N SER A 165 2.23 -14.88 8.86
CA SER A 165 1.43 -15.10 10.08
C SER A 165 2.31 -15.40 11.30
N LEU A 166 3.34 -16.21 11.12
CA LEU A 166 4.31 -16.51 12.17
C LEU A 166 5.23 -15.32 12.50
N LEU A 167 5.47 -14.42 11.54
CA LEU A 167 6.21 -13.17 11.80
C LEU A 167 5.46 -12.26 12.77
N THR A 168 4.14 -12.17 12.69
CA THR A 168 3.34 -11.32 13.57
C THR A 168 3.38 -11.73 15.03
N THR A 169 3.83 -12.96 15.33
CA THR A 169 3.99 -13.47 16.70
C THR A 169 5.38 -13.17 17.29
N CYS A 170 6.33 -12.67 16.48
CA CYS A 170 7.67 -12.33 16.93
C CYS A 170 7.70 -10.93 17.54
N ASN A 171 8.36 -10.77 18.69
CA ASN A 171 8.64 -9.46 19.24
C ASN A 171 9.77 -8.77 18.47
N VAL A 172 9.59 -7.49 18.11
CA VAL A 172 10.61 -6.67 17.39
C VAL A 172 11.93 -6.64 18.18
N GLY A 173 11.89 -6.59 19.50
CA GLY A 173 13.08 -6.64 20.36
C GLY A 173 13.90 -7.92 20.20
N GLU A 174 13.28 -9.06 19.90
CA GLU A 174 13.98 -10.32 19.63
C GLU A 174 14.69 -10.32 18.26
N LEU A 175 14.21 -9.53 17.31
CA LEU A 175 14.84 -9.34 16.00
C LEU A 175 16.03 -8.39 16.05
N HIS A 176 15.98 -7.37 16.91
CA HIS A 176 17.11 -6.44 17.13
C HIS A 176 18.33 -7.10 17.79
N GLY A 177 18.13 -8.13 18.61
CA GLY A 177 19.21 -8.87 19.27
C GLY A 177 19.91 -9.93 18.40
N ARG A 178 19.36 -10.24 17.23
CA ARG A 178 19.96 -11.22 16.32
C ARG A 178 20.92 -10.51 15.36
N THR A 179 22.20 -10.56 15.68
CA THR A 179 23.26 -10.49 14.68
C THR A 179 23.09 -11.71 13.76
N LEU A 180 22.18 -11.59 12.79
CA LEU A 180 22.26 -12.42 11.61
C LEU A 180 23.63 -12.17 11.00
N TYR A 181 24.31 -13.23 10.62
CA TYR A 181 25.68 -13.31 10.13
C TYR A 181 26.22 -12.00 9.51
N PRO A 182 27.48 -11.63 9.77
CA PRO A 182 28.07 -10.45 9.14
C PRO A 182 27.89 -10.61 7.63
N ALA A 183 27.14 -9.68 7.05
CA ALA A 183 26.92 -9.61 5.63
C ALA A 183 28.24 -9.70 4.91
N LYS A 184 28.41 -10.61 3.96
CA LYS A 184 29.50 -10.54 2.99
C LYS A 184 29.25 -9.27 2.18
N LYS A 185 29.97 -8.20 2.51
CA LYS A 185 29.94 -6.96 1.73
C LYS A 185 30.49 -7.27 0.34
N THR A 186 29.58 -7.48 -0.61
CA THR A 186 29.97 -7.66 -2.00
C THR A 186 30.15 -6.27 -2.60
N GLN A 187 31.38 -5.91 -2.95
CA GLN A 187 31.65 -4.68 -3.69
C GLN A 187 31.22 -4.91 -5.14
N VAL A 188 30.15 -4.22 -5.58
CA VAL A 188 29.67 -4.27 -6.95
C VAL A 188 29.96 -2.93 -7.61
N GLN A 189 30.65 -2.95 -8.76
CA GLN A 189 30.79 -1.73 -9.56
C GLN A 189 29.45 -1.32 -10.14
N LEU A 190 29.10 -0.03 -10.04
CA LEU A 190 27.93 0.55 -10.68
C LEU A 190 28.16 0.68 -12.20
N ASN A 191 28.01 -0.41 -12.91
CA ASN A 191 27.86 -0.41 -14.35
C ASN A 191 26.47 -0.92 -14.74
N GLU A 192 26.04 -0.64 -15.96
CA GLU A 192 24.68 -0.97 -16.42
C GLU A 192 24.40 -2.48 -16.29
N SER A 193 25.34 -3.35 -16.61
CA SER A 193 25.16 -4.81 -16.53
C SER A 193 24.88 -5.28 -15.09
N ASN A 194 25.65 -4.79 -14.13
CA ASN A 194 25.48 -5.17 -12.73
C ASN A 194 24.19 -4.58 -12.13
N ILE A 195 23.83 -3.36 -12.53
CA ILE A 195 22.56 -2.73 -12.14
C ILE A 195 21.40 -3.57 -12.66
N LEU A 196 21.42 -3.99 -13.93
CA LEU A 196 20.38 -4.83 -14.52
C LEU A 196 20.24 -6.18 -13.81
N GLU A 197 21.34 -6.83 -13.44
CA GLU A 197 21.29 -8.09 -12.69
C GLU A 197 20.65 -7.91 -11.30
N ILE A 198 21.02 -6.84 -10.60
CA ILE A 198 20.46 -6.54 -9.28
C ILE A 198 18.98 -6.17 -9.40
N LEU A 199 18.64 -5.31 -10.36
CA LEU A 199 17.28 -4.88 -10.62
C LEU A 199 16.36 -6.07 -10.95
N ALA A 200 16.81 -7.01 -11.79
CA ALA A 200 16.07 -8.23 -12.09
C ALA A 200 15.76 -9.04 -10.82
N LYS A 201 16.74 -9.22 -9.93
CA LYS A 201 16.53 -9.92 -8.63
C LYS A 201 15.49 -9.22 -7.75
N TYR A 202 15.50 -7.88 -7.72
CA TYR A 202 14.50 -7.11 -6.95
C TYR A 202 13.10 -7.27 -7.55
N VAL A 203 12.97 -7.17 -8.87
CA VAL A 203 11.68 -7.29 -9.56
C VAL A 203 11.13 -8.71 -9.44
N ASP A 204 11.97 -9.74 -9.59
CA ASP A 204 11.59 -11.14 -9.36
C ASP A 204 11.10 -11.36 -7.93
N TYR A 205 11.83 -10.81 -6.93
CA TYR A 205 11.40 -10.88 -5.54
C TYR A 205 10.03 -10.24 -5.33
N ILE A 206 9.80 -9.04 -5.87
CA ILE A 206 8.53 -8.32 -5.76
C ILE A 206 7.41 -9.09 -6.45
N SER A 207 7.64 -9.54 -7.68
CA SER A 207 6.64 -10.25 -8.49
C SER A 207 6.22 -11.58 -7.86
N ASN A 208 7.17 -12.33 -7.29
CA ASN A 208 6.91 -13.58 -6.57
C ASN A 208 6.09 -13.37 -5.28
N ASN A 209 5.96 -12.13 -4.82
CA ASN A 209 5.19 -11.76 -3.64
C ASN A 209 3.77 -11.28 -3.98
N ILE A 210 3.42 -11.19 -5.27
CA ILE A 210 2.08 -10.84 -5.74
C ILE A 210 1.20 -12.10 -5.78
N ILE A 211 -0.04 -11.95 -5.34
CA ILE A 211 -0.97 -13.03 -5.07
C ILE A 211 -2.26 -12.78 -5.84
N PHE A 212 -2.57 -13.63 -6.82
CA PHE A 212 -3.86 -13.60 -7.49
C PHE A 212 -4.93 -14.24 -6.61
N PHE A 213 -5.99 -13.49 -6.31
CA PHE A 213 -7.17 -14.00 -5.59
C PHE A 213 -8.39 -14.13 -6.51
N ASP A 214 -8.33 -13.54 -7.71
CA ASP A 214 -9.27 -13.72 -8.81
C ASP A 214 -8.49 -13.76 -10.14
N LYS A 215 -9.17 -14.00 -11.25
CA LYS A 215 -8.55 -14.12 -12.58
C LYS A 215 -7.81 -12.85 -13.01
N ASP A 216 -8.32 -11.71 -12.63
CA ASP A 216 -7.87 -10.38 -13.05
C ASP A 216 -7.58 -9.43 -11.87
N GLN A 217 -7.54 -9.97 -10.64
CA GLN A 217 -7.23 -9.20 -9.44
C GLN A 217 -6.19 -9.89 -8.58
N CYS A 218 -5.21 -9.12 -8.15
CA CYS A 218 -4.17 -9.60 -7.26
C CYS A 218 -3.90 -8.61 -6.12
N THR A 219 -3.18 -9.08 -5.11
CA THR A 219 -2.78 -8.30 -3.93
C THR A 219 -1.36 -8.66 -3.52
N MET A 220 -0.85 -7.94 -2.53
CA MET A 220 0.38 -8.31 -1.82
C MET A 220 0.10 -8.29 -0.33
N ALA A 221 0.74 -9.16 0.41
CA ALA A 221 0.74 -9.15 1.86
C ALA A 221 2.10 -8.63 2.34
N MET A 222 2.14 -7.38 2.77
CA MET A 222 3.37 -6.66 3.12
C MET A 222 3.53 -6.58 4.64
N PRO A 223 4.65 -7.05 5.22
CA PRO A 223 4.92 -6.87 6.64
C PRO A 223 5.32 -5.42 6.92
N ILE A 224 4.68 -4.83 7.92
CA ILE A 224 5.01 -3.49 8.43
C ILE A 224 5.48 -3.62 9.87
N VAL A 225 6.62 -3.03 10.18
CA VAL A 225 7.15 -2.94 11.54
C VAL A 225 6.37 -1.90 12.32
N LYS A 226 5.87 -2.27 13.51
CA LYS A 226 5.26 -1.37 14.50
C LYS A 226 6.04 -1.42 15.80
N GLU A 227 5.79 -0.48 16.71
CA GLU A 227 6.47 -0.42 18.03
C GLU A 227 6.37 -1.73 18.81
N GLU A 228 5.24 -2.44 18.73
CA GLU A 228 4.96 -3.67 19.47
C GLU A 228 5.10 -4.97 18.65
N GLY A 229 5.54 -4.89 17.37
CA GLY A 229 5.65 -6.09 16.53
C GLY A 229 5.46 -5.82 15.04
N PHE A 230 4.98 -6.84 14.31
CA PHE A 230 4.66 -6.74 12.90
C PHE A 230 3.15 -6.68 12.67
N ALA A 231 2.73 -5.85 11.72
CA ALA A 231 1.42 -5.94 11.12
C ALA A 231 1.55 -6.35 9.65
N ILE A 232 0.54 -7.00 9.11
CA ILE A 232 0.47 -7.31 7.69
C ILE A 232 -0.55 -6.38 7.07
N HIS A 233 -0.13 -5.67 6.03
CA HIS A 233 -1.00 -4.85 5.20
C HIS A 233 -1.23 -5.52 3.85
N SER A 234 -2.44 -5.41 3.34
CA SER A 234 -2.75 -5.64 1.93
C SER A 234 -2.50 -4.36 1.13
N ILE A 235 -2.64 -4.45 -0.20
CA ILE A 235 -2.58 -3.27 -1.06
C ILE A 235 -3.59 -2.21 -0.62
N ASP A 236 -3.15 -0.95 -0.71
CA ASP A 236 -3.97 0.23 -0.46
C ASP A 236 -3.70 1.32 -1.52
N PHE A 237 -4.55 2.37 -1.52
CA PHE A 237 -4.31 3.53 -2.37
C PHE A 237 -3.01 4.23 -1.96
N GLY A 238 -2.42 4.94 -2.90
CA GLY A 238 -1.28 5.77 -2.60
C GLY A 238 0.05 5.28 -3.14
N LEU A 239 1.01 6.20 -3.15
CA LEU A 239 2.33 5.99 -3.73
C LEU A 239 3.27 5.20 -2.82
N TYR A 240 3.06 5.28 -1.49
CA TYR A 240 4.07 4.82 -0.52
C TYR A 240 4.39 3.32 -0.64
N ASP A 241 3.38 2.52 -0.88
CA ASP A 241 3.52 1.07 -1.01
C ASP A 241 3.01 0.58 -2.37
N SER A 242 1.74 0.27 -2.48
CA SER A 242 1.15 -0.44 -3.62
C SER A 242 1.20 0.32 -4.92
N GLY A 243 0.89 1.62 -4.89
CA GLY A 243 0.94 2.45 -6.08
C GLY A 243 2.35 2.56 -6.64
N GLY A 244 3.35 2.75 -5.78
CA GLY A 244 4.74 2.79 -6.20
C GLY A 244 5.23 1.46 -6.78
N ILE A 245 4.75 0.33 -6.24
CA ILE A 245 5.04 -1.00 -6.80
C ILE A 245 4.44 -1.16 -8.20
N ILE A 246 3.18 -0.75 -8.39
CA ILE A 246 2.53 -0.77 -9.70
C ILE A 246 3.33 0.07 -10.70
N TRP A 247 3.77 1.26 -10.28
CA TRP A 247 4.55 2.15 -11.12
C TRP A 247 5.91 1.55 -11.50
N LEU A 248 6.65 0.99 -10.54
CA LEU A 248 7.91 0.29 -10.79
C LEU A 248 7.73 -0.82 -11.84
N LEU A 249 6.74 -1.71 -11.62
CA LEU A 249 6.50 -2.82 -12.52
C LEU A 249 6.10 -2.34 -13.92
N ALA A 250 5.28 -1.29 -14.02
CA ALA A 250 4.85 -0.74 -15.29
C ALA A 250 6.00 -0.14 -16.10
N VAL A 251 6.87 0.65 -15.45
CA VAL A 251 8.03 1.23 -16.12
C VAL A 251 9.07 0.17 -16.47
N TYR A 252 9.29 -0.81 -15.60
CA TYR A 252 10.21 -1.91 -15.86
C TYR A 252 9.75 -2.76 -17.04
N ASP A 253 8.46 -3.14 -17.10
CA ASP A 253 7.88 -3.88 -18.23
C ASP A 253 7.96 -3.07 -19.54
N TYR A 254 7.77 -1.76 -19.48
CA TYR A 254 7.89 -0.87 -20.64
C TYR A 254 9.29 -0.91 -21.29
N TYR A 255 10.36 -0.90 -20.48
CA TYR A 255 11.73 -0.91 -21.00
C TYR A 255 12.23 -2.30 -21.38
N PHE A 256 11.77 -3.37 -20.72
CA PHE A 256 12.36 -4.70 -20.86
C PHE A 256 11.40 -5.75 -21.42
N ASN A 257 10.12 -5.45 -21.55
CA ASN A 257 9.05 -6.29 -22.14
C ASN A 257 9.04 -7.73 -21.56
N LEU A 258 8.94 -7.84 -20.24
CA LEU A 258 9.03 -9.10 -19.51
C LEU A 258 7.66 -9.77 -19.24
N GLY A 259 6.56 -9.19 -19.75
CA GLY A 259 5.22 -9.72 -19.60
C GLY A 259 4.64 -9.53 -18.19
N LEU A 260 5.01 -8.45 -17.49
CA LEU A 260 4.50 -8.13 -16.15
C LEU A 260 3.08 -7.54 -16.17
N THR A 261 2.52 -7.30 -17.35
CA THR A 261 1.17 -6.77 -17.55
C THR A 261 0.10 -7.43 -16.66
N PRO A 262 0.02 -8.78 -16.50
CA PRO A 262 -0.99 -9.40 -15.64
C PRO A 262 -0.91 -8.96 -14.16
N TYR A 263 0.29 -8.78 -13.64
CA TYR A 263 0.50 -8.31 -12.26
C TYR A 263 0.07 -6.84 -12.11
N ILE A 264 0.46 -5.99 -13.06
CA ILE A 264 0.14 -4.57 -13.06
C ILE A 264 -1.38 -4.38 -13.15
N ASP A 265 -2.02 -5.04 -14.10
CA ASP A 265 -3.47 -4.97 -14.30
C ASP A 265 -4.23 -5.57 -13.11
N GLY A 266 -3.75 -6.68 -12.56
CA GLY A 266 -4.35 -7.31 -11.40
C GLY A 266 -4.32 -6.42 -10.15
N LEU A 267 -3.22 -5.71 -9.89
CA LEU A 267 -3.12 -4.76 -8.78
C LEU A 267 -4.00 -3.53 -9.03
N LEU A 268 -3.98 -2.96 -10.24
CA LEU A 268 -4.84 -1.82 -10.60
C LEU A 268 -6.33 -2.17 -10.49
N ASN A 269 -6.74 -3.32 -11.04
CA ASN A 269 -8.14 -3.77 -10.99
C ASN A 269 -8.61 -3.99 -9.55
N ALA A 270 -7.76 -4.53 -8.68
CA ALA A 270 -8.07 -4.69 -7.27
C ALA A 270 -8.29 -3.34 -6.57
N LEU A 271 -7.45 -2.33 -6.86
CA LEU A 271 -7.61 -0.98 -6.29
C LEU A 271 -8.83 -0.25 -6.88
N ILE A 272 -9.07 -0.35 -8.18
CA ILE A 272 -10.27 0.22 -8.83
C ILE A 272 -11.53 -0.42 -8.22
N SER A 273 -11.55 -1.74 -8.06
CA SER A 273 -12.64 -2.47 -7.44
C SER A 273 -12.86 -2.03 -5.98
N LYS A 274 -11.78 -1.89 -5.21
CA LYS A 274 -11.81 -1.38 -3.83
C LYS A 274 -12.39 0.05 -3.78
N TYR A 275 -12.00 0.93 -4.70
CA TYR A 275 -12.54 2.29 -4.79
C TYR A 275 -14.03 2.31 -5.08
N THR A 276 -14.51 1.49 -6.02
CA THR A 276 -15.92 1.46 -6.44
C THR A 276 -16.84 0.84 -5.38
N VAL A 277 -16.37 -0.20 -4.67
CA VAL A 277 -17.19 -0.92 -3.66
C VAL A 277 -17.18 -0.21 -2.31
N SER A 278 -16.03 0.27 -1.87
CA SER A 278 -15.89 0.75 -0.49
C SER A 278 -16.33 2.19 -0.29
N GLN A 279 -16.64 2.95 -1.35
CA GLN A 279 -16.82 4.42 -1.31
C GLN A 279 -16.33 4.97 0.05
N PRO A 280 -15.10 5.43 0.18
CA PRO A 280 -14.49 5.64 1.49
C PRO A 280 -15.29 6.67 2.28
N THR A 281 -16.11 6.18 3.20
CA THR A 281 -17.01 6.99 4.04
C THR A 281 -16.34 7.48 5.32
N THR A 282 -15.09 7.05 5.59
CA THR A 282 -14.46 7.22 6.89
C THR A 282 -13.04 7.74 6.78
N ASN A 283 -12.72 8.76 7.57
CA ASN A 283 -11.48 9.52 7.69
C ASN A 283 -11.10 10.34 6.44
N GLN A 284 -11.64 11.54 6.39
CA GLN A 284 -11.38 12.53 5.32
C GLN A 284 -9.88 12.84 5.12
N GLN A 285 -9.04 12.72 6.16
CA GLN A 285 -7.60 13.01 6.09
C GLN A 285 -6.84 12.09 5.13
N ASN A 286 -7.07 10.77 5.19
CA ASN A 286 -6.38 9.82 4.32
C ASN A 286 -6.79 9.90 2.85
N MET A 287 -7.91 10.56 2.54
CA MET A 287 -8.42 10.65 1.17
C MET A 287 -7.56 11.54 0.26
N TYR A 288 -6.96 12.60 0.79
CA TYR A 288 -6.12 13.51 0.02
C TYR A 288 -4.68 13.02 -0.10
N SER A 289 -4.27 12.10 0.73
CA SER A 289 -2.90 11.66 0.88
C SER A 289 -2.32 11.16 -0.45
N ILE A 290 -1.10 11.58 -0.73
CA ILE A 290 -0.26 10.96 -1.76
C ILE A 290 0.29 9.63 -1.23
N SER A 291 0.65 9.58 0.06
CA SER A 291 1.26 8.38 0.64
C SER A 291 0.33 7.18 0.61
N ASN A 292 -0.90 7.31 1.12
CA ASN A 292 -1.83 6.20 1.33
C ASN A 292 -3.25 6.45 0.79
N GLY A 293 -3.46 7.53 0.02
CA GLY A 293 -4.77 7.99 -0.41
C GLY A 293 -4.95 8.12 -1.92
N LEU A 294 -6.09 8.73 -2.28
CA LEU A 294 -6.52 8.82 -3.67
C LEU A 294 -5.58 9.66 -4.55
N SER A 295 -4.90 10.68 -4.01
CA SER A 295 -3.99 11.49 -4.81
C SER A 295 -2.76 10.72 -5.25
N GLY A 296 -2.25 9.79 -4.41
CA GLY A 296 -1.20 8.88 -4.82
C GLY A 296 -1.69 7.86 -5.84
N PHE A 297 -2.90 7.34 -5.66
CA PHE A 297 -3.51 6.44 -6.64
C PHE A 297 -3.74 7.13 -7.98
N LEU A 298 -4.24 8.37 -7.97
CA LEU A 298 -4.38 9.19 -9.18
C LEU A 298 -3.04 9.41 -9.88
N TYR A 299 -1.99 9.79 -9.13
CA TYR A 299 -0.65 10.01 -9.67
C TYR A 299 -0.14 8.76 -10.40
N VAL A 300 -0.23 7.60 -9.77
CA VAL A 300 0.23 6.33 -10.36
C VAL A 300 -0.63 5.94 -11.56
N THR A 301 -1.96 5.98 -11.43
CA THR A 301 -2.88 5.59 -12.50
C THR A 301 -2.70 6.48 -13.73
N PHE A 302 -2.50 7.78 -13.52
CA PHE A 302 -2.25 8.74 -14.62
C PHE A 302 -0.93 8.44 -15.33
N ASN A 303 0.15 8.20 -14.60
CA ASN A 303 1.43 7.84 -15.18
C ASN A 303 1.38 6.51 -15.96
N VAL A 304 0.69 5.49 -15.43
CA VAL A 304 0.48 4.22 -16.16
C VAL A 304 -0.40 4.43 -17.38
N ALA A 305 -1.42 5.30 -17.29
CA ALA A 305 -2.26 5.64 -18.44
C ALA A 305 -1.45 6.33 -19.56
N GLN A 306 -0.57 7.26 -19.21
CA GLN A 306 0.37 7.91 -20.14
C GLN A 306 1.32 6.91 -20.79
N LEU A 307 1.97 6.08 -19.95
CA LEU A 307 2.93 5.06 -20.39
C LEU A 307 2.34 4.07 -21.40
N ARG A 308 1.08 3.66 -21.18
CA ARG A 308 0.38 2.65 -21.99
C ARG A 308 -0.60 3.21 -23.02
N ASN A 309 -0.80 4.52 -23.04
CA ASN A 309 -1.85 5.21 -23.81
C ASN A 309 -3.23 4.58 -23.59
N SER A 310 -3.59 4.30 -22.31
CA SER A 310 -4.77 3.54 -21.95
C SER A 310 -6.00 4.42 -21.73
N ARG A 311 -6.96 4.37 -22.67
CA ARG A 311 -8.22 5.11 -22.55
C ARG A 311 -8.99 4.76 -21.28
N HIS A 312 -9.04 3.48 -20.92
CA HIS A 312 -9.72 3.02 -19.70
C HIS A 312 -9.12 3.67 -18.44
N LEU A 313 -7.79 3.70 -18.31
CA LEU A 313 -7.15 4.31 -17.14
C LEU A 313 -7.32 5.83 -17.12
N TYR A 314 -7.35 6.47 -18.28
CA TYR A 314 -7.71 7.90 -18.37
C TYR A 314 -9.13 8.18 -17.87
N ASP A 315 -10.10 7.31 -18.18
CA ASP A 315 -11.47 7.45 -17.66
C ASP A 315 -11.51 7.27 -16.15
N VAL A 316 -10.75 6.33 -15.59
CA VAL A 316 -10.57 6.18 -14.13
C VAL A 316 -9.95 7.45 -13.52
N CYS A 317 -8.93 8.03 -14.16
CA CYS A 317 -8.32 9.28 -13.68
C CYS A 317 -9.32 10.44 -13.62
N ARG A 318 -10.21 10.59 -14.61
CA ARG A 318 -11.25 11.63 -14.58
C ARG A 318 -12.17 11.47 -13.36
N VAL A 319 -12.63 10.25 -13.11
CA VAL A 319 -13.49 9.98 -11.93
C VAL A 319 -12.76 10.29 -10.61
N LEU A 320 -11.47 9.95 -10.52
CA LEU A 320 -10.67 10.25 -9.33
C LEU A 320 -10.45 11.76 -9.15
N ILE A 321 -10.18 12.49 -10.23
CA ILE A 321 -10.01 13.96 -10.22
C ILE A 321 -11.29 14.63 -9.73
N ASP A 322 -12.44 14.28 -10.29
CA ASP A 322 -13.75 14.84 -9.90
C ASP A 322 -14.04 14.58 -8.42
N ASP A 323 -13.78 13.36 -7.93
CA ASP A 323 -13.99 13.02 -6.52
C ASP A 323 -13.02 13.79 -5.59
N ILE A 324 -11.74 13.92 -5.96
CA ILE A 324 -10.75 14.68 -5.20
C ILE A 324 -11.16 16.16 -5.13
N ILE A 325 -11.50 16.79 -6.25
CA ILE A 325 -11.94 18.20 -6.31
C ILE A 325 -13.19 18.43 -5.47
N LYS A 326 -14.19 17.53 -5.59
CA LYS A 326 -15.42 17.59 -4.80
C LYS A 326 -15.15 17.52 -3.30
N ARG A 327 -14.23 16.67 -2.85
CA ARG A 327 -13.88 16.54 -1.44
C ARG A 327 -13.14 17.77 -0.92
N HIS A 328 -12.33 18.39 -1.73
CA HIS A 328 -11.66 19.65 -1.38
C HIS A 328 -12.65 20.82 -1.19
N SER A 329 -13.90 20.69 -1.60
CA SER A 329 -14.93 21.71 -1.32
C SER A 329 -15.31 21.82 0.18
N THR A 330 -14.99 20.80 0.99
CA THR A 330 -15.34 20.67 2.41
C THR A 330 -14.12 20.51 3.32
N LEU A 331 -13.06 21.29 3.09
CA LEU A 331 -11.80 21.18 3.84
C LEU A 331 -11.99 21.45 5.34
N PRO A 332 -11.55 20.53 6.23
CA PRO A 332 -11.52 20.80 7.67
C PRO A 332 -10.42 21.80 8.03
N LYS A 333 -10.55 22.46 9.18
CA LYS A 333 -9.61 23.53 9.64
C LYS A 333 -8.61 22.97 10.66
N THR A 334 -7.81 21.96 10.30
CA THR A 334 -6.81 21.37 11.19
C THR A 334 -5.39 21.54 10.63
N SER A 335 -4.37 21.64 11.50
CA SER A 335 -2.97 21.81 11.09
C SER A 335 -2.43 20.61 10.29
N GLU A 336 -2.95 19.41 10.50
CA GLU A 336 -2.60 18.19 9.77
C GLU A 336 -2.90 18.26 8.27
N LEU A 337 -3.79 19.19 7.86
CA LEU A 337 -4.10 19.43 6.45
C LEU A 337 -2.94 20.00 5.65
N PHE A 338 -1.96 20.64 6.30
CA PHE A 338 -0.84 21.29 5.62
C PHE A 338 0.36 20.37 5.40
N ASP A 339 0.25 19.10 5.77
CA ASP A 339 1.22 18.06 5.45
C ASP A 339 1.26 17.81 3.92
N PHE A 340 2.47 17.70 3.35
CA PHE A 340 2.58 17.53 1.90
C PHE A 340 2.15 16.12 1.48
N LEU A 341 2.69 15.07 2.11
CA LEU A 341 2.36 13.69 1.73
C LEU A 341 0.98 13.24 2.24
N GLY A 342 0.62 13.62 3.43
CA GLY A 342 -0.63 13.20 4.08
C GLY A 342 -1.81 14.14 3.87
N GLY A 343 -1.57 15.35 3.35
CA GLY A 343 -2.55 16.43 3.35
C GLY A 343 -2.88 17.01 1.98
N VAL A 344 -3.49 18.18 2.03
CA VAL A 344 -4.03 18.91 0.87
C VAL A 344 -2.96 19.47 -0.07
N PRO A 345 -1.82 20.02 0.41
CA PRO A 345 -0.81 20.61 -0.48
C PRO A 345 -0.32 19.67 -1.56
N GLY A 346 0.03 18.45 -1.18
CA GLY A 346 0.50 17.47 -2.14
C GLY A 346 -0.59 16.99 -3.09
N SER A 347 -1.84 16.87 -2.61
CA SER A 347 -2.98 16.57 -3.47
C SER A 347 -3.16 17.62 -4.57
N ILE A 348 -3.15 18.90 -4.21
CA ILE A 348 -3.24 20.00 -5.19
C ILE A 348 -2.01 20.01 -6.09
N TYR A 349 -0.82 19.74 -5.56
CA TYR A 349 0.39 19.66 -6.37
C TYR A 349 0.29 18.59 -7.47
N VAL A 350 -0.20 17.40 -7.14
CA VAL A 350 -0.46 16.34 -8.15
C VAL A 350 -1.44 16.81 -9.21
N LEU A 351 -2.54 17.49 -8.83
CA LEU A 351 -3.48 18.05 -9.79
C LEU A 351 -2.84 19.12 -10.68
N CYS A 352 -1.98 19.98 -10.11
CA CYS A 352 -1.21 20.96 -10.89
C CYS A 352 -0.27 20.27 -11.89
N LYS A 353 0.45 19.22 -11.48
CA LYS A 353 1.35 18.45 -12.35
C LYS A 353 0.59 17.78 -13.50
N ILE A 354 -0.58 17.20 -13.23
CA ILE A 354 -1.44 16.61 -14.26
C ILE A 354 -1.94 17.69 -15.24
N PHE A 355 -2.41 18.82 -14.73
CA PHE A 355 -2.87 19.94 -15.57
C PHE A 355 -1.75 20.49 -16.48
N LEU A 356 -0.53 20.61 -15.96
CA LEU A 356 0.63 21.07 -16.73
C LEU A 356 1.08 20.04 -17.78
N ALA A 357 0.90 18.74 -17.50
CA ALA A 357 1.20 17.68 -18.45
C ALA A 357 0.12 17.55 -19.55
N ASP A 358 -1.15 17.59 -19.18
CA ASP A 358 -2.29 17.56 -20.11
C ASP A 358 -3.51 18.29 -19.52
N ASN A 359 -3.76 19.50 -19.98
CA ASN A 359 -4.84 20.36 -19.51
C ASN A 359 -6.27 19.91 -19.89
N LYS A 360 -6.42 18.79 -20.61
CA LYS A 360 -7.73 18.23 -20.95
C LYS A 360 -8.39 17.48 -19.78
N PHE A 361 -7.62 17.17 -18.71
CA PHE A 361 -8.13 16.40 -17.57
C PHE A 361 -8.75 17.28 -16.50
N ILE A 362 -8.31 18.50 -16.34
CA ILE A 362 -8.76 19.44 -15.30
C ILE A 362 -8.98 20.79 -15.94
N SER A 363 -10.12 21.44 -15.70
CA SER A 363 -10.33 22.81 -16.16
C SER A 363 -9.45 23.76 -15.34
N ARG A 364 -8.88 24.77 -16.01
CA ARG A 364 -8.06 25.77 -15.34
C ARG A 364 -8.84 26.51 -14.26
N ASP A 365 -10.09 26.85 -14.53
CA ASP A 365 -10.93 27.61 -13.61
C ASP A 365 -11.22 26.82 -12.33
N GLU A 366 -11.52 25.51 -12.43
CA GLU A 366 -11.71 24.63 -11.26
C GLU A 366 -10.42 24.51 -10.43
N LEU A 367 -9.28 24.36 -11.09
CA LEU A 367 -8.00 24.26 -10.39
C LEU A 367 -7.61 25.57 -9.71
N VAL A 368 -7.83 26.72 -10.36
CA VAL A 368 -7.63 28.05 -9.77
C VAL A 368 -8.55 28.27 -8.58
N GLU A 369 -9.83 27.90 -8.69
CA GLU A 369 -10.77 27.99 -7.57
C GLU A 369 -10.32 27.14 -6.39
N LEU A 370 -9.86 25.91 -6.64
CA LEU A 370 -9.30 25.03 -5.62
C LEU A 370 -8.08 25.65 -4.93
N CYS A 371 -7.12 26.19 -5.69
CA CYS A 371 -5.94 26.87 -5.17
C CYS A 371 -6.32 28.06 -4.29
N ASN A 372 -7.30 28.87 -4.72
CA ASN A 372 -7.76 30.04 -3.97
C ASN A 372 -8.44 29.65 -2.65
N ARG A 373 -9.26 28.58 -2.64
CA ARG A 373 -9.85 28.04 -1.42
C ARG A 373 -8.77 27.59 -0.43
N PHE A 374 -7.74 26.91 -0.92
CA PHE A 374 -6.63 26.47 -0.07
C PHE A 374 -5.87 27.66 0.52
N MET A 375 -5.62 28.72 -0.27
CA MET A 375 -4.98 29.95 0.24
C MET A 375 -5.80 30.61 1.35
N LEU A 376 -7.13 30.62 1.26
CA LEU A 376 -7.99 31.14 2.34
C LEU A 376 -7.85 30.28 3.63
N CYS A 377 -7.65 28.99 3.51
CA CYS A 377 -7.39 28.13 4.68
C CYS A 377 -6.04 28.44 5.33
N ILE A 378 -4.98 28.67 4.53
CA ILE A 378 -3.63 29.00 5.04
C ILE A 378 -3.62 30.32 5.81
N GLN A 379 -4.38 31.33 5.40
CA GLN A 379 -4.41 32.66 6.05
C GLN A 379 -4.83 32.59 7.53
N ASN A 380 -5.53 31.55 7.93
CA ASN A 380 -6.02 31.35 9.27
C ASN A 380 -5.10 30.48 10.18
N VAL A 381 -3.94 30.07 9.66
CA VAL A 381 -2.99 29.19 10.37
C VAL A 381 -1.59 29.76 10.31
N ASP A 382 -0.87 29.71 11.43
CA ASP A 382 0.55 30.07 11.45
C ASP A 382 1.38 28.91 10.88
N VAL A 383 1.55 28.91 9.55
CA VAL A 383 2.32 27.88 8.84
C VAL A 383 3.83 27.94 9.10
N THR A 384 4.32 28.98 9.82
CA THR A 384 5.73 29.06 10.21
C THR A 384 6.08 28.07 11.33
N THR A 385 5.07 27.62 12.08
CA THR A 385 5.21 26.64 13.17
C THR A 385 5.21 25.19 12.70
N LEU A 386 4.93 24.94 11.40
CA LEU A 386 5.00 23.60 10.83
C LEU A 386 6.43 23.06 10.86
N GLU A 387 6.58 21.74 10.90
CA GLU A 387 7.86 21.05 10.71
C GLU A 387 8.58 21.54 9.44
N THR A 388 9.88 21.27 9.35
CA THR A 388 10.69 21.84 8.27
C THR A 388 10.81 20.88 7.06
N GLY A 389 10.34 19.62 7.16
CA GLY A 389 10.55 18.59 6.14
C GLY A 389 9.87 18.84 4.78
N PHE A 390 10.32 18.09 3.75
CA PHE A 390 9.66 18.04 2.45
C PHE A 390 8.35 17.24 2.55
N ALA A 391 8.43 16.01 3.03
CA ALA A 391 7.25 15.15 3.14
C ALA A 391 6.24 15.68 4.17
N HIS A 392 6.75 16.17 5.31
CA HIS A 392 5.96 16.57 6.48
C HIS A 392 6.36 17.98 6.94
N GLY A 393 5.99 19.00 6.17
CA GLY A 393 6.25 20.35 6.63
C GLY A 393 6.31 21.46 5.58
N ARG A 394 6.89 22.60 5.99
CA ARG A 394 6.88 23.85 5.22
C ARG A 394 7.70 23.81 3.94
N ILE A 395 8.69 22.92 3.82
CA ILE A 395 9.45 22.75 2.57
C ILE A 395 8.52 22.21 1.50
N GLY A 396 7.80 21.10 1.76
CA GLY A 396 6.85 20.55 0.80
C GLY A 396 5.66 21.47 0.53
N LEU A 397 5.16 22.16 1.56
CA LEU A 397 4.15 23.19 1.37
C LEU A 397 4.62 24.28 0.38
N SER A 398 5.88 24.71 0.46
CA SER A 398 6.45 25.69 -0.47
C SER A 398 6.52 25.19 -1.90
N VAL A 399 6.82 23.89 -2.10
CA VAL A 399 6.79 23.26 -3.43
C VAL A 399 5.36 23.25 -3.98
N ALA A 400 4.36 22.90 -3.17
CA ALA A 400 2.97 22.93 -3.60
C ALA A 400 2.52 24.36 -3.98
N LEU A 401 2.88 25.35 -3.18
CA LEU A 401 2.60 26.77 -3.47
C LEU A 401 3.26 27.22 -4.78
N ALA A 402 4.46 26.74 -5.09
CA ALA A 402 5.13 27.03 -6.35
C ALA A 402 4.39 26.42 -7.56
N GLY A 403 3.91 25.17 -7.44
CA GLY A 403 3.04 24.56 -8.46
C GLY A 403 1.72 25.31 -8.64
N MET A 404 1.09 25.77 -7.55
CA MET A 404 -0.11 26.62 -7.62
C MET A 404 0.18 27.97 -8.29
N TYR A 405 1.35 28.59 -8.00
CA TYR A 405 1.78 29.81 -8.68
C TYR A 405 1.92 29.58 -10.18
N GLU A 406 2.48 28.47 -10.60
CA GLU A 406 2.65 28.19 -12.04
C GLU A 406 1.31 28.15 -12.78
N VAL A 407 0.26 27.63 -12.15
CA VAL A 407 -1.09 27.57 -12.73
C VAL A 407 -1.81 28.92 -12.64
N THR A 408 -1.77 29.59 -11.47
CA THR A 408 -2.57 30.79 -11.20
C THR A 408 -1.90 32.09 -11.62
N LYS A 409 -0.56 32.15 -11.51
CA LYS A 409 0.30 33.33 -11.66
C LYS A 409 0.07 34.43 -10.59
N GLU A 410 -0.54 34.08 -9.46
CA GLU A 410 -0.82 35.01 -8.36
C GLU A 410 0.41 35.23 -7.47
N LYS A 411 0.83 36.49 -7.29
CA LYS A 411 2.05 36.83 -6.54
C LYS A 411 2.01 36.47 -5.06
N GLY A 412 0.84 36.34 -4.46
CA GLY A 412 0.69 35.97 -3.05
C GLY A 412 1.37 34.64 -2.68
N TYR A 413 1.45 33.68 -3.62
CA TYR A 413 2.18 32.42 -3.42
C TYR A 413 3.69 32.66 -3.27
N ILE A 414 4.26 33.55 -4.08
CA ILE A 414 5.68 33.93 -4.03
C ILE A 414 6.05 34.53 -2.67
N GLU A 415 5.21 35.45 -2.18
CA GLU A 415 5.43 36.11 -0.90
C GLU A 415 5.39 35.10 0.26
N LEU A 416 4.44 34.19 0.22
CA LEU A 416 4.31 33.15 1.24
C LEU A 416 5.50 32.18 1.19
N ILE A 417 5.94 31.73 0.02
CA ILE A 417 7.12 30.88 -0.12
C ILE A 417 8.35 31.55 0.50
N LYS A 418 8.62 32.83 0.18
CA LYS A 418 9.73 33.60 0.74
C LYS A 418 9.69 33.70 2.28
N LYS A 419 8.48 33.69 2.85
CA LYS A 419 8.28 33.76 4.31
C LYS A 419 8.57 32.43 5.00
N ILE A 420 8.18 31.29 4.39
CA ILE A 420 8.16 30.00 5.09
C ILE A 420 9.29 29.05 4.70
N PHE A 421 9.86 29.20 3.50
CA PHE A 421 10.95 28.32 3.05
C PHE A 421 12.24 28.62 3.81
N PRO A 422 12.94 27.59 4.35
CA PRO A 422 14.20 27.79 5.08
C PRO A 422 15.28 28.38 4.17
N ALA A 423 15.96 29.42 4.63
CA ALA A 423 16.99 30.12 3.85
C ALA A 423 18.22 29.25 3.54
N SER A 424 18.53 28.26 4.37
CA SER A 424 19.64 27.32 4.21
C SER A 424 19.26 25.92 4.70
N TRP A 425 19.90 24.92 4.13
CA TRP A 425 19.81 23.52 4.58
C TRP A 425 20.62 23.20 5.84
N ASP A 426 21.48 24.12 6.28
CA ASP A 426 22.39 23.89 7.42
C ASP A 426 21.64 23.64 8.73
N SER A 427 20.42 24.15 8.82
CA SER A 427 19.54 23.92 9.96
C SER A 427 18.91 22.53 10.01
N LEU A 428 19.13 21.69 8.97
CA LEU A 428 18.57 20.35 8.89
C LEU A 428 19.60 19.31 9.34
N GLU A 429 19.22 18.47 10.30
CA GLU A 429 20.09 17.43 10.84
C GLU A 429 20.13 16.18 9.94
N SER A 430 18.99 15.80 9.36
CA SER A 430 18.88 14.61 8.49
C SER A 430 19.40 14.88 7.07
N THR A 431 19.84 13.82 6.38
CA THR A 431 20.27 13.87 4.97
C THR A 431 19.19 13.47 3.99
N GLY A 432 18.19 12.67 4.37
CA GLY A 432 17.18 12.10 3.47
C GLY A 432 16.23 13.12 2.82
N TRP A 433 15.41 12.64 1.88
CA TRP A 433 14.43 13.46 1.17
C TRP A 433 13.29 13.95 2.08
N CYS A 434 12.76 13.08 2.91
CA CYS A 434 11.54 13.35 3.69
C CYS A 434 11.67 14.56 4.63
N ARG A 435 12.74 14.61 5.45
CA ARG A 435 12.97 15.63 6.48
C ARG A 435 14.35 16.28 6.40
N GLY A 436 15.14 15.95 5.39
CA GLY A 436 16.54 16.30 5.37
C GLY A 436 16.98 17.21 4.23
N LYS A 437 18.28 17.34 4.13
CA LYS A 437 18.99 18.22 3.20
C LYS A 437 18.68 17.91 1.75
N THR A 438 18.58 16.63 1.39
CA THR A 438 18.23 16.20 0.02
C THR A 438 16.85 16.72 -0.39
N GLY A 439 15.87 16.67 0.52
CA GLY A 439 14.54 17.24 0.26
C GLY A 439 14.56 18.76 0.09
N TRP A 440 15.40 19.46 0.86
CA TRP A 440 15.56 20.91 0.70
C TRP A 440 16.16 21.26 -0.67
N ILE A 441 17.19 20.54 -1.12
CA ILE A 441 17.84 20.74 -2.42
C ILE A 441 16.83 20.54 -3.56
N LEU A 442 16.10 19.42 -3.54
CA LEU A 442 15.08 19.15 -4.53
C LEU A 442 14.00 20.24 -4.52
N ALA A 443 13.52 20.62 -3.34
CA ALA A 443 12.48 21.66 -3.21
C ALA A 443 12.94 23.01 -3.75
N SER A 444 14.18 23.44 -3.48
CA SER A 444 14.72 24.70 -4.01
C SER A 444 14.75 24.70 -5.52
N HIS A 445 15.12 23.59 -6.16
CA HIS A 445 15.09 23.42 -7.60
C HIS A 445 13.65 23.46 -8.16
N LEU A 446 12.73 22.71 -7.57
CA LEU A 446 11.33 22.69 -7.99
C LEU A 446 10.67 24.06 -7.86
N ILE A 447 10.95 24.79 -6.77
CA ILE A 447 10.46 26.16 -6.57
C ILE A 447 11.01 27.08 -7.67
N SER A 448 12.31 27.01 -7.95
CA SER A 448 12.94 27.81 -9.00
C SER A 448 12.31 27.53 -10.36
N MET A 449 12.11 26.27 -10.70
CA MET A 449 11.49 25.83 -11.95
C MET A 449 10.04 26.34 -12.08
N HIS A 450 9.17 26.08 -11.10
CA HIS A 450 7.75 26.48 -11.12
C HIS A 450 7.56 28.00 -11.05
N THR A 451 8.51 28.73 -10.46
CA THR A 451 8.47 30.20 -10.40
C THR A 451 9.22 30.87 -11.54
N HIS A 452 9.71 30.11 -12.52
CA HIS A 452 10.51 30.62 -13.66
C HIS A 452 11.70 31.50 -13.18
N ASN A 453 12.42 31.02 -12.17
CA ASN A 453 13.56 31.71 -11.53
C ASN A 453 13.24 33.06 -10.85
N VAL A 454 11.97 33.33 -10.54
CA VAL A 454 11.60 34.49 -9.69
C VAL A 454 12.10 34.28 -8.27
N ILE A 455 12.17 33.04 -7.82
CA ILE A 455 12.80 32.61 -6.57
C ILE A 455 13.86 31.57 -6.90
N ASP A 456 15.06 31.77 -6.40
CA ASP A 456 16.16 30.83 -6.47
C ASP A 456 16.89 30.80 -5.13
N PHE A 457 16.76 29.70 -4.40
CA PHE A 457 17.38 29.50 -3.10
C PHE A 457 18.73 28.79 -3.16
N CYS A 458 19.06 28.12 -4.27
CA CYS A 458 20.25 27.29 -4.39
C CYS A 458 20.89 27.46 -5.79
N LYS A 459 21.59 28.58 -6.00
CA LYS A 459 22.17 28.94 -7.31
C LYS A 459 23.23 27.96 -7.79
N ASP A 460 24.04 27.41 -6.87
CA ASP A 460 25.24 26.65 -7.22
C ASP A 460 25.12 25.14 -6.96
N GLY A 461 24.04 24.68 -6.34
CA GLY A 461 23.85 23.27 -5.94
C GLY A 461 24.91 22.78 -4.94
N PRO A 462 24.85 21.50 -4.53
CA PRO A 462 25.85 20.91 -3.64
C PRO A 462 27.17 20.69 -4.36
N ASN A 463 28.29 21.08 -3.74
CA ASN A 463 29.63 20.73 -4.24
C ASN A 463 29.95 19.24 -3.97
N SER A 464 31.04 18.73 -4.53
CA SER A 464 31.42 17.32 -4.42
C SER A 464 31.62 16.83 -2.98
N VAL A 465 32.10 17.71 -2.06
CA VAL A 465 32.29 17.36 -0.65
C VAL A 465 30.96 17.29 0.08
N GLU A 466 30.06 18.22 -0.18
CA GLU A 466 28.70 18.23 0.37
C GLU A 466 27.90 17.03 -0.12
N TYR A 467 28.00 16.71 -1.41
CA TYR A 467 27.37 15.53 -2.00
C TYR A 467 27.81 14.23 -1.30
N LYS A 468 29.12 14.04 -1.07
CA LYS A 468 29.61 12.87 -0.32
C LYS A 468 29.03 12.78 1.10
N LYS A 469 28.81 13.92 1.77
CA LYS A 469 28.19 13.94 3.09
C LYS A 469 26.71 13.55 3.04
N LEU A 470 25.99 13.92 1.98
CA LEU A 470 24.57 13.53 1.80
C LEU A 470 24.39 12.03 1.59
N LEU A 471 25.40 11.34 1.04
CA LEU A 471 25.38 9.89 0.85
C LEU A 471 25.67 9.08 2.12
N LEU A 472 26.09 9.73 3.21
CA LEU A 472 26.31 9.08 4.50
C LEU A 472 24.96 8.86 5.21
N CYS A 473 24.23 7.83 4.80
CA CYS A 473 22.95 7.42 5.35
C CYS A 473 23.04 6.01 5.94
N ASP A 474 22.30 5.78 7.03
CA ASP A 474 22.27 4.49 7.71
C ASP A 474 21.24 3.51 7.12
N ASN A 475 20.42 3.96 6.19
CA ASN A 475 19.43 3.12 5.52
C ASN A 475 19.41 3.32 4.00
N ALA A 476 18.82 2.34 3.30
CA ALA A 476 18.81 2.29 1.85
C ALA A 476 17.53 2.84 1.21
N SER A 477 16.55 3.30 2.01
CA SER A 477 15.24 3.64 1.47
C SER A 477 15.23 4.85 0.52
N LEU A 478 14.17 4.93 -0.29
CA LEU A 478 13.93 6.08 -1.15
C LEU A 478 13.55 7.32 -0.32
N CYS A 479 12.75 7.13 0.73
CA CYS A 479 12.21 8.22 1.55
C CYS A 479 13.26 8.89 2.45
N HIS A 480 14.06 8.08 3.17
CA HIS A 480 14.95 8.58 4.22
C HIS A 480 16.42 8.26 3.96
N GLY A 481 16.73 7.44 2.95
CA GLY A 481 18.01 6.79 2.80
C GLY A 481 18.81 7.20 1.59
N PHE A 482 19.84 6.38 1.39
CA PHE A 482 20.83 6.53 0.34
C PHE A 482 20.22 6.63 -1.06
N TRP A 483 19.27 5.72 -1.41
CA TRP A 483 18.71 5.66 -2.75
C TRP A 483 17.82 6.85 -3.09
N GLY A 484 17.18 7.47 -2.09
CA GLY A 484 16.47 8.74 -2.30
C GLY A 484 17.42 9.89 -2.64
N THR A 485 18.59 9.92 -1.99
CA THR A 485 19.63 10.92 -2.32
C THR A 485 20.16 10.71 -3.74
N ILE A 486 20.42 9.45 -4.14
CA ILE A 486 20.84 9.11 -5.50
C ILE A 486 19.78 9.53 -6.53
N ASP A 487 18.51 9.21 -6.28
CA ASP A 487 17.40 9.56 -7.18
C ASP A 487 17.30 11.08 -7.41
N VAL A 488 17.34 11.85 -6.32
CA VAL A 488 17.31 13.32 -6.39
C VAL A 488 18.53 13.87 -7.14
N MET A 489 19.71 13.37 -6.86
CA MET A 489 20.94 13.85 -7.53
C MET A 489 20.92 13.51 -9.02
N ASN A 490 20.41 12.34 -9.40
CA ASN A 490 20.21 11.98 -10.80
C ASN A 490 19.23 12.93 -11.49
N THR A 491 18.09 13.21 -10.82
CA THR A 491 17.07 14.17 -11.32
C THR A 491 17.64 15.57 -11.56
N LEU A 492 18.56 16.00 -10.70
CA LEU A 492 19.18 17.33 -10.79
C LEU A 492 20.40 17.38 -11.77
N GLY A 493 20.72 16.28 -12.45
CA GLY A 493 21.83 16.22 -13.42
C GLY A 493 23.21 16.05 -12.80
N TYR A 494 23.30 15.72 -11.51
CA TYR A 494 24.58 15.45 -10.82
C TYR A 494 25.08 14.01 -10.98
N SER A 495 24.52 13.25 -11.92
CA SER A 495 24.88 11.84 -12.16
C SER A 495 26.37 11.64 -12.51
N ASP A 496 27.04 12.65 -13.08
CA ASP A 496 28.49 12.56 -13.35
C ASP A 496 29.35 12.48 -12.07
N MET A 497 28.83 12.99 -10.94
CA MET A 497 29.46 12.79 -9.63
C MET A 497 29.41 11.34 -9.17
N LEU A 498 28.39 10.58 -9.59
CA LEU A 498 28.26 9.14 -9.33
C LEU A 498 29.26 8.30 -10.13
N LYS A 499 29.80 8.82 -11.22
CA LYS A 499 30.80 8.15 -12.07
C LYS A 499 32.21 8.25 -11.54
N GLN A 500 32.46 9.05 -10.50
CA GLN A 500 33.80 9.16 -9.89
C GLN A 500 34.18 7.84 -9.20
N GLU A 501 35.44 7.47 -9.28
CA GLU A 501 35.98 6.16 -8.92
C GLU A 501 35.71 5.73 -7.47
N GLU A 502 35.58 6.68 -6.54
CA GLU A 502 35.25 6.45 -5.14
C GLU A 502 33.76 6.07 -4.90
N LEU A 503 32.85 6.42 -5.82
CA LEU A 503 31.42 6.09 -5.77
C LEU A 503 31.09 4.84 -6.61
N ARG A 504 32.02 4.40 -7.47
CA ARG A 504 31.83 3.21 -8.32
C ARG A 504 31.75 1.90 -7.55
N THR A 505 32.13 1.94 -6.27
CA THR A 505 32.12 0.75 -5.40
C THR A 505 31.07 0.93 -4.30
N LEU A 506 29.81 0.95 -4.66
CA LEU A 506 28.72 0.83 -3.68
C LEU A 506 28.70 -0.58 -3.13
N GLN A 507 28.66 -0.69 -1.80
CA GLN A 507 28.46 -1.97 -1.13
C GLN A 507 26.96 -2.32 -1.20
N PHE A 508 26.60 -3.18 -2.13
CA PHE A 508 25.27 -3.77 -2.14
C PHE A 508 25.24 -4.89 -1.10
N GLU A 509 24.42 -4.73 -0.12
CA GLU A 509 24.03 -5.84 0.74
C GLU A 509 23.05 -6.71 -0.06
N THR A 510 23.01 -8.01 0.21
CA THR A 510 22.04 -8.92 -0.41
C THR A 510 20.62 -8.49 -0.01
N LEU A 511 19.59 -8.92 -0.75
CA LEU A 511 18.19 -8.60 -0.46
C LEU A 511 17.79 -8.88 1.00
N SER A 512 18.40 -9.88 1.63
CA SER A 512 18.17 -10.24 3.03
C SER A 512 18.90 -9.34 4.04
N GLU A 513 19.79 -8.46 3.60
CA GLU A 513 20.71 -7.69 4.43
C GLU A 513 20.50 -6.17 4.30
N VAL A 514 19.71 -5.74 3.31
CA VAL A 514 19.43 -4.31 3.06
C VAL A 514 18.62 -3.72 4.22
N ARG A 515 19.14 -2.63 4.80
CA ARG A 515 18.44 -1.87 5.85
C ARG A 515 17.54 -0.82 5.23
N PHE A 516 16.24 -0.94 5.43
CA PHE A 516 15.26 0.00 4.90
C PHE A 516 14.79 1.04 5.92
N LEU A 517 14.65 0.68 7.17
CA LEU A 517 14.38 1.61 8.27
C LEU A 517 15.50 1.52 9.30
N GLU A 518 15.72 2.57 10.07
CA GLU A 518 16.82 2.75 11.02
C GLU A 518 17.11 1.55 11.94
N SER A 519 16.17 0.65 12.10
CA SER A 519 16.25 -0.47 13.02
C SER A 519 15.98 -1.86 12.43
N SER A 520 15.59 -2.00 11.14
CA SER A 520 15.18 -3.29 10.61
C SER A 520 16.13 -3.84 9.56
N LYS A 521 16.58 -5.09 9.74
CA LYS A 521 17.26 -5.91 8.73
C LYS A 521 16.26 -6.62 7.80
N TYR A 522 15.02 -6.15 7.73
CA TYR A 522 13.98 -6.75 6.92
C TYR A 522 13.92 -6.08 5.55
N CYS A 523 14.12 -6.86 4.51
CA CYS A 523 13.72 -6.49 3.17
C CYS A 523 12.20 -6.68 3.08
N TYR A 524 11.45 -5.60 2.95
CA TYR A 524 10.04 -5.63 2.65
C TYR A 524 9.76 -4.86 1.36
N GLU A 525 8.61 -5.11 0.79
CA GLU A 525 8.28 -4.74 -0.59
C GLU A 525 7.91 -3.26 -0.76
N SER A 526 7.76 -2.49 0.31
CA SER A 526 7.36 -1.08 0.27
C SER A 526 8.14 -0.27 -0.76
N PHE A 527 7.45 0.65 -1.41
CA PHE A 527 8.09 1.49 -2.43
C PHE A 527 8.93 2.59 -1.81
N MET A 528 8.39 3.38 -0.89
CA MET A 528 9.15 4.50 -0.32
C MET A 528 10.19 4.06 0.71
N ALA A 529 9.95 2.96 1.41
CA ALA A 529 10.77 2.51 2.52
C ALA A 529 11.42 1.13 2.32
N GLY A 530 11.19 0.45 1.18
CA GLY A 530 11.59 -0.93 0.95
C GLY A 530 12.27 -1.20 -0.40
N ALA A 531 12.24 -2.48 -0.78
CA ALA A 531 12.93 -3.03 -1.95
C ALA A 531 12.50 -2.39 -3.27
N SER A 532 11.20 -2.09 -3.40
CA SER A 532 10.67 -1.52 -4.64
C SER A 532 11.21 -0.13 -4.92
N GLY A 533 11.46 0.69 -3.90
CA GLY A 533 12.08 2.00 -4.07
C GLY A 533 13.54 1.92 -4.48
N VAL A 534 14.29 0.96 -3.93
CA VAL A 534 15.66 0.70 -4.36
C VAL A 534 15.70 0.29 -5.83
N ALA A 535 14.82 -0.62 -6.24
CA ALA A 535 14.71 -1.05 -7.63
C ALA A 535 14.36 0.13 -8.55
N TYR A 536 13.46 1.02 -8.12
CA TYR A 536 13.10 2.21 -8.89
C TYR A 536 14.28 3.17 -9.07
N ALA A 537 15.03 3.47 -8.00
CA ALA A 537 16.20 4.33 -8.09
C ALA A 537 17.30 3.74 -8.98
N LEU A 538 17.50 2.40 -8.92
CA LEU A 538 18.41 1.70 -9.84
C LEU A 538 17.96 1.82 -11.30
N LEU A 539 16.64 1.69 -11.56
CA LEU A 539 16.09 1.85 -12.91
C LEU A 539 16.28 3.29 -13.42
N HIS A 540 16.06 4.29 -12.57
CA HIS A 540 16.25 5.71 -12.90
C HIS A 540 17.73 6.06 -13.21
N LEU A 541 18.70 5.31 -12.70
CA LEU A 541 20.11 5.51 -13.06
C LEU A 541 20.45 5.07 -14.49
N ILE A 542 19.70 4.14 -15.07
CA ILE A 542 20.00 3.51 -16.36
C ILE A 542 18.96 3.76 -17.44
N ARG A 543 17.83 4.33 -17.08
CA ARG A 543 16.74 4.67 -18.01
C ARG A 543 16.17 6.04 -17.70
N ASP A 544 15.67 6.72 -18.72
CA ASP A 544 15.01 8.00 -18.59
C ASP A 544 13.58 7.78 -18.04
N VAL A 545 13.47 7.71 -16.73
CA VAL A 545 12.20 7.56 -16.00
C VAL A 545 11.96 8.79 -15.14
N PRO A 546 10.72 9.27 -14.96
CA PRO A 546 10.44 10.45 -14.15
C PRO A 546 10.73 10.17 -12.67
N SER A 547 11.34 11.11 -11.96
CA SER A 547 11.52 10.96 -10.51
C SER A 547 10.17 11.03 -9.79
N VAL A 548 9.93 10.04 -8.95
CA VAL A 548 8.74 10.00 -8.08
C VAL A 548 8.86 10.96 -6.90
N LEU A 549 10.08 11.36 -6.54
CA LEU A 549 10.34 12.30 -5.44
C LEU A 549 10.05 13.75 -5.83
N SER A 550 10.10 14.08 -7.13
CA SER A 550 9.65 15.35 -7.71
C SER A 550 8.22 15.31 -8.24
N PHE A 551 7.56 14.16 -8.19
CA PHE A 551 6.21 13.92 -8.72
C PHE A 551 6.10 14.26 -10.22
N ASP A 552 7.13 13.94 -10.99
CA ASP A 552 7.11 14.16 -12.41
C ASP A 552 6.14 13.22 -13.12
N ILE A 553 5.56 13.71 -14.20
CA ILE A 553 4.63 12.93 -15.02
C ILE A 553 5.40 12.31 -16.19
N PHE A 554 5.12 11.06 -16.49
CA PHE A 554 5.71 10.37 -17.64
C PHE A 554 5.31 11.09 -18.94
N PRO A 555 6.27 11.45 -19.82
CA PRO A 555 5.95 12.18 -21.03
C PRO A 555 5.09 11.35 -21.98
N ASN A 556 4.09 11.99 -22.60
CA ASN A 556 3.28 11.33 -23.62
C ASN A 556 4.09 11.17 -24.91
N ASN A 557 4.30 9.94 -25.36
CA ASN A 557 5.11 9.62 -26.54
C ASN A 557 4.44 10.02 -27.89
N GLU A 558 3.27 10.67 -27.86
CA GLU A 558 2.59 11.16 -29.07
C GLU A 558 2.95 12.61 -29.47
N ARG A 559 4.02 13.19 -28.87
CA ARG A 559 4.52 14.52 -29.29
C ARG A 559 5.75 14.45 -30.16
#